data_568ffe4ed033c4114306a920a5ab5700
#
_entry.id   568ffe4ed033c4114306a920a5ab5700
#
_cell.length_a   1.000
_cell.length_b   1.000
_cell.length_c   1.000
_cell.angle_alpha   90.00
_cell.angle_beta   90.00
_cell.angle_gamma   90.00
#
_symmetry.space_group_name_H-M   'P 1'
#
loop_
_entity.id
_entity.type
_entity.pdbx_description
1 polymer ?
#
loop_
_entity_poly.entity_id
_entity_poly.type
_entity_poly.pdbx_seq_one_letter_code
_entity_poly.pdbx_strand_id
1 'polypeptide(L)'
;MAAICAKKQNDNEKEIEVNDDNTEVFLDDIVKDDELEPVSRDKTPPLKESAVKEKKKYSSQSVNRKEMDATRLYLREIEFSPLLCAKEEVYYSRLSRKGIGSARKKMIECNLRLVVKIARRYMNRGLALLDLIEEGNLGLIRAVEKFDPEKGFRFSTYATWWIRQTIERALMNQTRTIRLPIHVIKELNVYLRASRKLEQSIEHEPTADEIAKLVDKPVANVEKMMGLRDRVSSVDVPVGKENDRPLLEIIPDQVNPEPSSILQNEDVMANLEMWLNQLDEKQREVVVRRFGLHGFERTTLEEVGKELGVTRERVRQIQMDALRHLRKILESHGFSEELLLND
;
A
#
# COMPACT_ATOMS: atom_id res chain seq x y z
N MET A 1 -1.40 -29.88 41.83
CA MET A 1 -0.98 -28.72 40.99
C MET A 1 -0.67 -29.04 39.53
N ALA A 2 -1.26 -30.08 38.96
CA ALA A 2 -1.05 -30.48 37.56
C ALA A 2 -2.33 -30.42 36.68
N ALA A 3 -3.43 -29.87 37.23
CA ALA A 3 -4.72 -29.81 36.52
C ALA A 3 -5.18 -28.37 36.11
N ILE A 4 -4.35 -27.35 36.35
CA ILE A 4 -4.66 -25.94 36.04
C ILE A 4 -3.86 -25.43 34.81
N CYS A 5 -2.87 -26.20 34.32
CA CYS A 5 -2.07 -25.80 33.15
C CYS A 5 -2.60 -26.31 31.80
N ALA A 6 -3.59 -27.20 31.77
CA ALA A 6 -4.15 -27.79 30.55
C ALA A 6 -5.39 -27.05 29.98
N LYS A 7 -5.85 -25.97 30.64
CA LYS A 7 -7.05 -25.21 30.23
C LYS A 7 -6.79 -23.85 29.59
N LYS A 8 -5.50 -23.47 29.36
CA LYS A 8 -5.11 -22.18 28.76
C LYS A 8 -4.50 -22.29 27.36
N GLN A 9 -4.47 -23.45 26.73
CA GLN A 9 -3.92 -23.66 25.39
C GLN A 9 -4.94 -23.93 24.28
N ASN A 10 -6.25 -23.99 24.60
CA ASN A 10 -7.29 -24.31 23.61
C ASN A 10 -8.20 -23.14 23.19
N ASP A 11 -7.90 -21.90 23.55
CA ASP A 11 -8.77 -20.75 23.22
C ASP A 11 -8.18 -19.80 22.14
N ASN A 12 -7.09 -20.18 21.45
CA ASN A 12 -6.46 -19.33 20.42
C ASN A 12 -6.50 -19.89 18.98
N GLU A 13 -7.25 -20.98 18.74
CA GLU A 13 -7.57 -21.44 17.38
C GLU A 13 -9.07 -21.36 17.12
N LYS A 14 -9.67 -20.21 17.31
CA LYS A 14 -10.87 -19.85 16.55
C LYS A 14 -10.39 -19.26 15.24
N GLU A 15 -10.29 -20.13 14.23
CA GLU A 15 -10.33 -19.76 12.83
C GLU A 15 -11.47 -18.75 12.65
N ILE A 16 -11.08 -17.53 12.28
CA ILE A 16 -12.02 -16.53 11.80
C ILE A 16 -12.50 -17.08 10.46
N GLU A 17 -13.61 -17.81 10.47
CA GLU A 17 -14.44 -18.00 9.29
C GLU A 17 -14.85 -16.59 8.82
N VAL A 18 -14.07 -16.06 7.90
CA VAL A 18 -14.44 -14.87 7.15
C VAL A 18 -15.62 -15.31 6.27
N ASN A 19 -16.81 -14.93 6.67
CA ASN A 19 -18.00 -15.07 5.84
C ASN A 19 -17.73 -14.36 4.51
N ASP A 20 -17.51 -15.14 3.46
CA ASP A 20 -17.27 -14.72 2.07
C ASP A 20 -18.47 -14.04 1.41
N ASP A 21 -19.64 -13.98 2.09
CA ASP A 21 -20.91 -13.51 1.50
C ASP A 21 -20.97 -12.00 1.24
N ASN A 22 -20.06 -11.20 1.83
CA ASN A 22 -20.00 -9.76 1.56
C ASN A 22 -19.02 -9.37 0.44
N THR A 23 -18.36 -10.33 -0.19
CA THR A 23 -17.38 -10.05 -1.27
C THR A 23 -18.05 -9.96 -2.65
N GLU A 24 -19.25 -10.49 -2.83
CA GLU A 24 -19.91 -10.56 -4.15
C GLU A 24 -20.43 -9.19 -4.63
N VAL A 25 -20.83 -8.30 -3.73
CA VAL A 25 -21.41 -7.00 -4.10
C VAL A 25 -20.37 -5.95 -4.50
N PHE A 26 -19.09 -6.13 -4.09
CA PHE A 26 -18.06 -5.13 -4.29
C PHE A 26 -17.20 -5.28 -5.56
N LEU A 27 -17.30 -6.40 -6.25
CA LEU A 27 -16.40 -6.73 -7.36
C LEU A 27 -17.02 -6.52 -8.75
N ASP A 28 -18.35 -6.55 -8.85
CA ASP A 28 -19.05 -6.39 -10.13
C ASP A 28 -19.04 -4.96 -10.70
N ASP A 29 -18.86 -3.96 -9.84
CA ASP A 29 -18.87 -2.55 -10.28
C ASP A 29 -17.55 -2.06 -10.89
N ILE A 30 -16.44 -2.79 -10.72
CA ILE A 30 -15.15 -2.41 -11.33
C ILE A 30 -15.09 -2.77 -12.82
N VAL A 31 -15.99 -3.62 -13.29
CA VAL A 31 -16.00 -4.18 -14.66
C VAL A 31 -17.13 -3.65 -15.53
N LYS A 32 -18.04 -2.83 -14.98
CA LYS A 32 -19.22 -2.34 -15.72
C LYS A 32 -18.97 -1.24 -16.73
N ASP A 33 -17.76 -0.70 -16.82
CA ASP A 33 -17.44 0.36 -17.80
C ASP A 33 -17.10 -0.15 -19.22
N ASP A 34 -17.12 -1.46 -19.45
CA ASP A 34 -17.07 -2.03 -20.81
C ASP A 34 -18.29 -2.92 -21.04
N GLU A 35 -19.38 -2.32 -21.48
CA GLU A 35 -20.57 -3.03 -21.98
C GLU A 35 -20.16 -3.96 -23.13
N LEU A 36 -20.17 -5.25 -22.85
CA LEU A 36 -20.17 -6.28 -23.88
C LEU A 36 -21.57 -6.31 -24.47
N GLU A 37 -21.74 -5.82 -25.69
CA GLU A 37 -22.91 -6.10 -26.51
C GLU A 37 -23.21 -7.62 -26.51
N PRO A 38 -24.46 -8.04 -26.30
CA PRO A 38 -24.82 -9.44 -26.38
C PRO A 38 -24.69 -9.87 -27.84
N VAL A 39 -23.77 -10.79 -28.12
CA VAL A 39 -23.70 -11.48 -29.39
C VAL A 39 -25.03 -12.21 -29.62
N SER A 40 -25.87 -11.66 -30.49
CA SER A 40 -27.12 -12.21 -30.92
C SER A 40 -26.92 -13.64 -31.41
N ARG A 41 -27.69 -14.54 -30.86
CA ARG A 41 -27.95 -15.86 -31.46
C ARG A 41 -28.73 -15.60 -32.72
N ASP A 42 -28.10 -15.82 -33.87
CA ASP A 42 -28.86 -16.29 -35.02
C ASP A 42 -28.00 -16.89 -36.11
N LYS A 43 -28.54 -18.03 -36.63
CA LYS A 43 -28.42 -18.63 -37.94
C LYS A 43 -27.13 -19.37 -38.28
N THR A 44 -27.18 -20.66 -37.99
CA THR A 44 -26.47 -21.69 -38.76
C THR A 44 -26.98 -21.72 -40.20
N PRO A 45 -26.13 -21.63 -41.22
CA PRO A 45 -26.44 -22.13 -42.56
C PRO A 45 -26.02 -23.60 -42.69
N PRO A 46 -26.66 -24.37 -43.56
CA PRO A 46 -26.51 -25.82 -43.66
C PRO A 46 -25.17 -26.25 -44.30
N LEU A 47 -24.71 -27.39 -43.81
CA LEU A 47 -23.57 -28.14 -44.32
C LEU A 47 -23.70 -28.40 -45.85
N LYS A 48 -22.73 -27.91 -46.61
CA LYS A 48 -22.38 -28.50 -47.92
C LYS A 48 -21.01 -29.15 -47.76
N GLU A 49 -21.01 -30.47 -47.84
CA GLU A 49 -19.86 -31.30 -48.15
C GLU A 49 -19.31 -30.91 -49.52
N SER A 50 -18.06 -30.49 -49.57
CA SER A 50 -17.20 -30.76 -50.72
C SER A 50 -15.74 -30.58 -50.30
N ALA A 51 -15.03 -31.66 -50.47
CA ALA A 51 -13.60 -31.81 -50.36
C ALA A 51 -12.82 -30.66 -51.00
N VAL A 52 -11.70 -30.29 -50.40
CA VAL A 52 -10.41 -30.24 -51.11
C VAL A 52 -9.30 -30.07 -50.09
N LYS A 53 -8.39 -31.02 -50.10
CA LYS A 53 -7.11 -31.01 -49.40
C LYS A 53 -6.24 -29.86 -49.94
N GLU A 54 -6.08 -28.78 -49.22
CA GLU A 54 -4.93 -27.90 -49.45
C GLU A 54 -4.00 -27.98 -48.21
N LYS A 55 -2.93 -28.74 -48.39
CA LYS A 55 -1.74 -28.65 -47.57
C LYS A 55 -1.10 -27.28 -47.81
N LYS A 56 -1.38 -26.28 -46.99
CA LYS A 56 -0.57 -25.08 -46.92
C LYS A 56 0.78 -25.47 -46.31
N LYS A 57 1.79 -25.58 -47.15
CA LYS A 57 3.19 -25.55 -46.80
C LYS A 57 3.45 -24.24 -46.07
N TYR A 58 3.56 -24.28 -44.78
CA TYR A 58 4.18 -23.21 -44.02
C TYR A 58 5.67 -23.18 -44.39
N SER A 59 6.05 -22.21 -45.21
CA SER A 59 7.46 -21.89 -45.44
C SER A 59 8.10 -21.58 -44.10
N SER A 60 9.12 -22.32 -43.81
CA SER A 60 10.04 -22.07 -42.70
C SER A 60 10.76 -20.73 -42.93
N GLN A 61 10.12 -19.62 -42.59
CA GLN A 61 10.82 -18.37 -42.45
C GLN A 61 11.73 -18.52 -41.19
N SER A 62 13.01 -18.46 -41.44
CA SER A 62 14.04 -18.39 -40.44
C SER A 62 13.75 -17.20 -39.51
N VAL A 63 13.06 -17.47 -38.41
CA VAL A 63 12.78 -16.50 -37.37
C VAL A 63 14.12 -16.14 -36.74
N ASN A 64 14.54 -14.90 -36.95
CA ASN A 64 15.71 -14.30 -36.31
C ASN A 64 15.62 -14.59 -34.80
N ARG A 65 16.57 -15.35 -34.30
CA ARG A 65 16.67 -15.86 -32.91
C ARG A 65 16.84 -14.75 -31.86
N LYS A 66 16.90 -13.48 -32.27
CA LYS A 66 17.27 -12.35 -31.40
C LYS A 66 16.11 -11.67 -30.66
N GLU A 67 14.85 -12.04 -30.94
CA GLU A 67 13.68 -11.43 -30.27
C GLU A 67 12.58 -12.45 -30.01
N MET A 68 12.94 -13.56 -29.36
CA MET A 68 11.89 -14.44 -28.80
C MET A 68 11.38 -13.83 -27.50
N ASP A 69 10.39 -12.96 -27.61
CA ASP A 69 9.61 -12.47 -26.47
C ASP A 69 8.99 -13.69 -25.74
N ALA A 70 9.32 -13.82 -24.45
CA ALA A 70 8.82 -14.91 -23.60
C ALA A 70 7.28 -15.03 -23.65
N THR A 71 6.60 -13.92 -23.77
CA THR A 71 5.14 -13.84 -23.92
C THR A 71 4.66 -14.53 -25.18
N ARG A 72 5.35 -14.32 -26.31
CA ARG A 72 5.00 -14.97 -27.58
C ARG A 72 5.22 -16.47 -27.53
N LEU A 73 6.33 -16.91 -26.91
CA LEU A 73 6.64 -18.32 -26.76
C LEU A 73 5.55 -19.02 -25.95
N TYR A 74 5.20 -18.48 -24.81
CA TYR A 74 4.13 -19.00 -23.93
C TYR A 74 2.79 -19.08 -24.68
N LEU A 75 2.37 -17.99 -25.31
CA LEU A 75 1.09 -17.96 -26.04
C LEU A 75 1.03 -18.98 -27.17
N ARG A 76 2.14 -19.21 -27.87
CA ARG A 76 2.24 -20.24 -28.92
C ARG A 76 2.10 -21.64 -28.33
N GLU A 77 2.70 -21.91 -27.17
CA GLU A 77 2.67 -23.23 -26.54
C GLU A 77 1.27 -23.62 -26.07
N ILE A 78 0.54 -22.68 -25.44
CA ILE A 78 -0.84 -22.93 -24.98
C ILE A 78 -1.84 -23.07 -26.12
N GLU A 79 -1.53 -22.58 -27.33
CA GLU A 79 -2.41 -22.68 -28.50
C GLU A 79 -2.57 -24.11 -29.03
N PHE A 80 -1.60 -24.98 -28.75
CA PHE A 80 -1.65 -26.40 -29.16
C PHE A 80 -2.66 -27.23 -28.36
N SER A 81 -3.08 -26.78 -27.18
CA SER A 81 -4.02 -27.53 -26.35
C SER A 81 -5.46 -27.38 -26.89
N PRO A 82 -6.15 -28.49 -27.25
CA PRO A 82 -7.51 -28.44 -27.77
C PRO A 82 -8.50 -28.02 -26.68
N LEU A 83 -9.56 -27.30 -27.06
CA LEU A 83 -10.64 -26.95 -26.15
C LEU A 83 -11.50 -28.18 -25.84
N LEU A 84 -11.90 -28.34 -24.57
CA LEU A 84 -12.76 -29.42 -24.12
C LEU A 84 -14.23 -29.14 -24.44
N CYS A 85 -14.95 -30.17 -24.87
CA CYS A 85 -16.41 -30.11 -24.94
C CYS A 85 -17.06 -30.31 -23.57
N ALA A 86 -18.35 -29.96 -23.43
CA ALA A 86 -19.05 -30.05 -22.13
C ALA A 86 -19.04 -31.49 -21.52
N LYS A 87 -19.13 -32.52 -22.37
CA LYS A 87 -19.06 -33.90 -21.90
C LYS A 87 -17.68 -34.29 -21.41
N GLU A 88 -16.63 -33.81 -22.04
CA GLU A 88 -15.24 -34.01 -21.63
C GLU A 88 -14.90 -33.25 -20.36
N GLU A 89 -15.42 -32.02 -20.19
CA GLU A 89 -15.28 -31.28 -18.94
C GLU A 89 -15.80 -32.10 -17.75
N VAL A 90 -17.00 -32.66 -17.85
CA VAL A 90 -17.61 -33.50 -16.83
C VAL A 90 -16.78 -34.78 -16.59
N TYR A 91 -16.33 -35.44 -17.66
CA TYR A 91 -15.55 -36.67 -17.57
C TYR A 91 -14.22 -36.45 -16.85
N TYR A 92 -13.42 -35.46 -17.30
CA TYR A 92 -12.12 -35.17 -16.68
C TYR A 92 -12.26 -34.61 -15.27
N SER A 93 -13.31 -33.82 -14.99
CA SER A 93 -13.58 -33.33 -13.64
C SER A 93 -13.88 -34.48 -12.66
N ARG A 94 -14.69 -35.46 -13.06
CA ARG A 94 -14.97 -36.66 -12.26
C ARG A 94 -13.70 -37.46 -11.97
N LEU A 95 -12.81 -37.61 -12.96
CA LEU A 95 -11.52 -38.28 -12.80
C LEU A 95 -10.56 -37.49 -11.91
N SER A 96 -10.53 -36.17 -12.04
CA SER A 96 -9.73 -35.28 -11.20
C SER A 96 -10.16 -35.38 -9.73
N ARG A 97 -11.47 -35.42 -9.43
CA ARG A 97 -12.00 -35.63 -8.06
C ARG A 97 -11.63 -36.99 -7.47
N LYS A 98 -11.41 -38.01 -8.32
CA LYS A 98 -10.90 -39.33 -7.91
C LYS A 98 -9.39 -39.35 -7.67
N GLY A 99 -8.70 -38.19 -7.81
CA GLY A 99 -7.26 -38.07 -7.57
C GLY A 99 -6.38 -38.45 -8.77
N ILE A 100 -6.93 -38.61 -9.96
CA ILE A 100 -6.13 -38.98 -11.17
C ILE A 100 -5.40 -37.73 -11.67
N GLY A 101 -4.07 -37.66 -11.44
CA GLY A 101 -3.22 -36.52 -11.80
C GLY A 101 -3.21 -36.19 -13.30
N SER A 102 -3.29 -37.17 -14.19
CA SER A 102 -3.34 -36.95 -15.63
C SER A 102 -4.60 -36.21 -16.06
N ALA A 103 -5.76 -36.51 -15.46
CA ALA A 103 -7.02 -35.83 -15.75
C ALA A 103 -6.99 -34.37 -15.25
N ARG A 104 -6.44 -34.14 -14.03
CA ARG A 104 -6.22 -32.80 -13.49
C ARG A 104 -5.32 -31.95 -14.41
N LYS A 105 -4.19 -32.52 -14.85
CA LYS A 105 -3.25 -31.86 -15.78
C LYS A 105 -3.95 -31.48 -17.07
N LYS A 106 -4.73 -32.38 -17.66
CA LYS A 106 -5.49 -32.13 -18.89
C LYS A 106 -6.53 -31.02 -18.73
N MET A 107 -7.25 -30.99 -17.61
CA MET A 107 -8.20 -29.92 -17.31
C MET A 107 -7.53 -28.55 -17.21
N ILE A 108 -6.34 -28.46 -16.61
CA ILE A 108 -5.59 -27.22 -16.50
C ILE A 108 -5.10 -26.76 -17.88
N GLU A 109 -4.38 -27.63 -18.62
CA GLU A 109 -3.76 -27.32 -19.90
C GLU A 109 -4.78 -26.82 -20.93
N CYS A 110 -5.95 -27.47 -21.04
CA CYS A 110 -6.99 -27.09 -21.99
C CYS A 110 -7.68 -25.73 -21.66
N ASN A 111 -7.53 -25.24 -20.42
CA ASN A 111 -8.17 -24.01 -19.96
C ASN A 111 -7.19 -22.83 -19.75
N LEU A 112 -5.89 -22.97 -20.05
CA LEU A 112 -4.91 -21.86 -19.94
C LEU A 112 -5.27 -20.67 -20.83
N ARG A 113 -5.89 -20.91 -22.01
CA ARG A 113 -6.37 -19.83 -22.89
C ARG A 113 -7.44 -18.94 -22.23
N LEU A 114 -8.26 -19.50 -21.34
CA LEU A 114 -9.25 -18.73 -20.59
C LEU A 114 -8.56 -17.78 -19.61
N VAL A 115 -7.49 -18.24 -18.94
CA VAL A 115 -6.69 -17.39 -18.04
C VAL A 115 -6.11 -16.19 -18.77
N VAL A 116 -5.51 -16.41 -19.94
CA VAL A 116 -4.94 -15.32 -20.77
C VAL A 116 -6.01 -14.31 -21.16
N LYS A 117 -7.21 -14.77 -21.57
CA LYS A 117 -8.33 -13.89 -21.92
C LYS A 117 -8.74 -12.98 -20.76
N ILE A 118 -8.75 -13.52 -19.55
CA ILE A 118 -9.12 -12.75 -18.35
C ILE A 118 -7.96 -11.82 -17.94
N ALA A 119 -6.71 -12.32 -17.90
CA ALA A 119 -5.53 -11.55 -17.50
C ALA A 119 -5.31 -10.29 -18.36
N ARG A 120 -5.59 -10.36 -19.66
CA ARG A 120 -5.49 -9.21 -20.58
C ARG A 120 -6.33 -8.01 -20.17
N ARG A 121 -7.45 -8.19 -19.46
CA ARG A 121 -8.29 -7.09 -18.99
C ARG A 121 -7.66 -6.33 -17.80
N TYR A 122 -6.67 -6.93 -17.15
CA TYR A 122 -5.97 -6.36 -16.00
C TYR A 122 -4.59 -5.80 -16.36
N MET A 123 -4.25 -5.74 -17.65
CA MET A 123 -3.01 -5.10 -18.12
C MET A 123 -2.96 -3.63 -17.70
N ASN A 124 -1.75 -3.10 -17.55
CA ASN A 124 -1.47 -1.71 -17.18
C ASN A 124 -1.96 -1.30 -15.77
N ARG A 125 -2.22 -2.27 -14.89
CA ARG A 125 -2.62 -2.01 -13.49
C ARG A 125 -1.49 -2.18 -12.48
N GLY A 126 -0.24 -2.32 -12.96
CA GLY A 126 0.96 -2.37 -12.10
C GLY A 126 1.65 -3.73 -12.03
N LEU A 127 1.13 -4.78 -12.69
CA LEU A 127 1.80 -6.06 -12.87
C LEU A 127 2.02 -6.35 -14.36
N ALA A 128 3.10 -7.07 -14.68
CA ALA A 128 3.38 -7.55 -16.02
C ALA A 128 2.35 -8.61 -16.45
N LEU A 129 2.10 -8.75 -17.76
CA LEU A 129 1.10 -9.71 -18.28
C LEU A 129 1.42 -11.16 -17.86
N LEU A 130 2.68 -11.55 -17.88
CA LEU A 130 3.07 -12.90 -17.48
C LEU A 130 2.79 -13.17 -16.01
N ASP A 131 3.05 -12.22 -15.12
CA ASP A 131 2.75 -12.33 -13.69
C ASP A 131 1.23 -12.46 -13.45
N LEU A 132 0.42 -11.66 -14.18
CA LEU A 132 -1.04 -11.77 -14.13
C LEU A 132 -1.54 -13.13 -14.60
N ILE A 133 -0.89 -13.74 -15.61
CA ILE A 133 -1.23 -15.07 -16.10
C ILE A 133 -0.89 -16.11 -15.04
N GLU A 134 0.30 -16.05 -14.42
CA GLU A 134 0.70 -17.00 -13.39
C GLU A 134 -0.20 -16.96 -12.16
N GLU A 135 -0.54 -15.77 -11.69
CA GLU A 135 -1.53 -15.63 -10.61
C GLU A 135 -2.91 -16.16 -11.00
N GLY A 136 -3.32 -15.92 -12.26
CA GLY A 136 -4.53 -16.49 -12.83
C GLY A 136 -4.48 -18.02 -12.94
N ASN A 137 -3.32 -18.59 -13.25
CA ASN A 137 -3.11 -20.04 -13.29
C ASN A 137 -3.28 -20.67 -11.90
N LEU A 138 -2.82 -20.00 -10.83
CA LEU A 138 -3.09 -20.44 -9.46
C LEU A 138 -4.59 -20.45 -9.15
N GLY A 139 -5.33 -19.47 -9.65
CA GLY A 139 -6.80 -19.43 -9.57
C GLY A 139 -7.45 -20.58 -10.33
N LEU A 140 -6.98 -20.86 -11.54
CA LEU A 140 -7.45 -22.00 -12.37
C LEU A 140 -7.22 -23.35 -11.67
N ILE A 141 -6.05 -23.57 -11.06
CA ILE A 141 -5.74 -24.79 -10.33
C ILE A 141 -6.73 -25.01 -9.19
N ARG A 142 -7.01 -23.96 -8.39
CA ARG A 142 -8.02 -24.02 -7.32
C ARG A 142 -9.42 -24.29 -7.86
N ALA A 143 -9.77 -23.69 -9.01
CA ALA A 143 -11.05 -23.95 -9.65
C ALA A 143 -11.20 -25.41 -10.07
N VAL A 144 -10.16 -26.03 -10.65
CA VAL A 144 -10.17 -27.46 -11.03
C VAL A 144 -10.35 -28.37 -9.82
N GLU A 145 -9.75 -28.04 -8.69
CA GLU A 145 -9.86 -28.83 -7.45
C GLU A 145 -11.27 -28.77 -6.83
N LYS A 146 -11.89 -27.58 -6.88
CA LYS A 146 -13.17 -27.33 -6.20
C LYS A 146 -14.41 -27.47 -7.11
N PHE A 147 -14.22 -27.64 -8.41
CA PHE A 147 -15.33 -27.73 -9.37
C PHE A 147 -16.17 -28.99 -9.18
N ASP A 148 -17.50 -28.78 -9.15
CA ASP A 148 -18.48 -29.86 -9.09
C ASP A 148 -19.23 -30.02 -10.41
N PRO A 149 -18.96 -31.09 -11.21
CA PRO A 149 -19.59 -31.31 -12.50
C PRO A 149 -21.07 -31.67 -12.39
N GLU A 150 -21.55 -32.13 -11.23
CA GLU A 150 -22.95 -32.56 -11.04
C GLU A 150 -23.93 -31.39 -10.96
N LYS A 151 -23.42 -30.17 -10.71
CA LYS A 151 -24.25 -28.94 -10.67
C LYS A 151 -24.74 -28.46 -12.02
N GLY A 152 -24.31 -29.06 -13.13
CA GLY A 152 -24.79 -28.77 -14.50
C GLY A 152 -24.25 -27.48 -15.14
N PHE A 153 -23.39 -26.73 -14.44
CA PHE A 153 -22.77 -25.51 -14.99
C PHE A 153 -21.50 -25.84 -15.78
N ARG A 154 -21.16 -24.95 -16.73
CA ARG A 154 -19.91 -25.05 -17.47
C ARG A 154 -18.73 -24.73 -16.55
N PHE A 155 -17.61 -25.41 -16.73
CA PHE A 155 -16.37 -25.17 -15.98
C PHE A 155 -15.88 -23.73 -16.14
N SER A 156 -15.95 -23.16 -17.35
CA SER A 156 -15.50 -21.80 -17.62
C SER A 156 -16.20 -20.75 -16.77
N THR A 157 -17.49 -20.89 -16.47
CA THR A 157 -18.26 -19.97 -15.60
C THR A 157 -17.70 -19.97 -14.19
N TYR A 158 -17.45 -21.15 -13.63
CA TYR A 158 -16.90 -21.29 -12.29
C TYR A 158 -15.44 -20.84 -12.20
N ALA A 159 -14.61 -21.25 -13.18
CA ALA A 159 -13.19 -20.91 -13.22
C ALA A 159 -12.96 -19.40 -13.37
N THR A 160 -13.81 -18.69 -14.11
CA THR A 160 -13.69 -17.23 -14.30
C THR A 160 -13.71 -16.49 -12.96
N TRP A 161 -14.56 -16.90 -12.02
CA TRP A 161 -14.63 -16.31 -10.69
C TRP A 161 -13.30 -16.49 -9.91
N TRP A 162 -12.77 -17.72 -9.87
CA TRP A 162 -11.52 -18.01 -9.17
C TRP A 162 -10.31 -17.31 -9.79
N ILE A 163 -10.24 -17.30 -11.13
CA ILE A 163 -9.16 -16.62 -11.85
C ILE A 163 -9.19 -15.12 -11.54
N ARG A 164 -10.37 -14.49 -11.64
CA ARG A 164 -10.55 -13.07 -11.35
C ARG A 164 -10.15 -12.75 -9.91
N GLN A 165 -10.69 -13.47 -8.97
CA GLN A 165 -10.42 -13.29 -7.53
C GLN A 165 -8.92 -13.37 -7.20
N THR A 166 -8.20 -14.34 -7.81
CA THR A 166 -6.78 -14.50 -7.56
C THR A 166 -5.95 -13.37 -8.17
N ILE A 167 -6.26 -12.96 -9.41
CA ILE A 167 -5.60 -11.82 -10.07
C ILE A 167 -5.83 -10.52 -9.29
N GLU A 168 -7.05 -10.23 -8.87
CA GLU A 168 -7.37 -9.03 -8.10
C GLU A 168 -6.68 -9.01 -6.74
N ARG A 169 -6.62 -10.16 -6.07
CA ARG A 169 -5.88 -10.31 -4.82
C ARG A 169 -4.38 -10.06 -5.02
N ALA A 170 -3.79 -10.58 -6.10
CA ALA A 170 -2.40 -10.34 -6.44
C ALA A 170 -2.13 -8.85 -6.73
N LEU A 171 -2.99 -8.20 -7.50
CA LEU A 171 -2.91 -6.76 -7.73
C LEU A 171 -2.92 -5.95 -6.43
N MET A 172 -3.84 -6.25 -5.51
CA MET A 172 -3.89 -5.54 -4.22
C MET A 172 -2.64 -5.77 -3.36
N ASN A 173 -2.02 -6.94 -3.45
CA ASN A 173 -0.89 -7.31 -2.60
C ASN A 173 0.48 -6.90 -3.13
N GLN A 174 0.66 -6.81 -4.46
CA GLN A 174 1.98 -6.75 -5.10
C GLN A 174 2.25 -5.45 -5.86
N THR A 175 1.21 -4.65 -6.20
CA THR A 175 1.41 -3.47 -7.06
C THR A 175 2.01 -2.27 -6.35
N ARG A 176 2.00 -2.24 -5.03
CA ARG A 176 2.51 -1.12 -4.24
C ARG A 176 3.87 -1.43 -3.63
N THR A 177 4.80 -0.49 -3.71
CA THR A 177 6.12 -0.57 -3.08
C THR A 177 6.00 -0.76 -1.57
N ILE A 178 5.12 0.01 -0.92
CA ILE A 178 4.74 -0.20 0.48
C ILE A 178 3.43 -0.98 0.48
N ARG A 179 3.49 -2.23 0.94
CA ARG A 179 2.33 -3.11 1.01
C ARG A 179 1.29 -2.58 1.98
N LEU A 180 0.07 -2.37 1.51
CA LEU A 180 -1.08 -2.04 2.34
C LEU A 180 -1.94 -3.29 2.63
N PRO A 181 -2.58 -3.39 3.81
CA PRO A 181 -3.57 -4.42 4.09
C PRO A 181 -4.77 -4.35 3.14
N ILE A 182 -5.35 -5.50 2.80
CA ILE A 182 -6.45 -5.59 1.81
C ILE A 182 -7.68 -4.76 2.23
N HIS A 183 -8.00 -4.72 3.53
CA HIS A 183 -9.15 -3.94 4.03
C HIS A 183 -8.97 -2.44 3.78
N VAL A 184 -7.74 -1.91 3.96
CA VAL A 184 -7.40 -0.51 3.69
C VAL A 184 -7.57 -0.19 2.20
N ILE A 185 -7.11 -1.09 1.31
CA ILE A 185 -7.26 -0.91 -0.14
C ILE A 185 -8.74 -0.96 -0.56
N LYS A 186 -9.53 -1.86 0.02
CA LYS A 186 -10.97 -1.92 -0.23
C LYS A 186 -11.66 -0.63 0.20
N GLU A 187 -11.34 -0.11 1.37
CA GLU A 187 -11.89 1.14 1.88
C GLU A 187 -11.47 2.34 1.01
N LEU A 188 -10.19 2.43 0.64
CA LEU A 188 -9.70 3.44 -0.31
C LEU A 188 -10.46 3.40 -1.65
N ASN A 189 -10.72 2.21 -2.18
CA ASN A 189 -11.48 2.05 -3.43
C ASN A 189 -12.94 2.53 -3.30
N VAL A 190 -13.55 2.44 -2.12
CA VAL A 190 -14.89 3.01 -1.87
C VAL A 190 -14.84 4.54 -1.98
N TYR A 191 -13.85 5.18 -1.36
CA TYR A 191 -13.70 6.64 -1.44
C TYR A 191 -13.36 7.12 -2.86
N LEU A 192 -12.50 6.40 -3.59
CA LEU A 192 -12.18 6.72 -4.98
C LEU A 192 -13.39 6.58 -5.92
N ARG A 193 -14.29 5.63 -5.66
CA ARG A 193 -15.56 5.52 -6.41
C ARG A 193 -16.50 6.67 -6.08
N ALA A 194 -16.60 7.04 -4.81
CA ALA A 194 -17.41 8.17 -4.38
C ALA A 194 -16.90 9.47 -5.01
N SER A 195 -15.57 9.69 -5.02
CA SER A 195 -14.94 10.82 -5.70
C SER A 195 -15.30 10.88 -7.18
N ARG A 196 -15.15 9.77 -7.92
CA ARG A 196 -15.51 9.73 -9.35
C ARG A 196 -16.99 9.99 -9.62
N LYS A 197 -17.89 9.52 -8.74
CA LYS A 197 -19.32 9.80 -8.87
C LYS A 197 -19.62 11.30 -8.66
N LEU A 198 -18.92 11.94 -7.71
CA LEU A 198 -19.05 13.36 -7.47
C LEU A 198 -18.46 14.19 -8.62
N GLU A 199 -17.29 13.82 -9.16
CA GLU A 199 -16.68 14.43 -10.34
C GLU A 199 -17.62 14.47 -11.56
N GLN A 200 -18.48 13.43 -11.73
CA GLN A 200 -19.47 13.40 -12.81
C GLN A 200 -20.67 14.31 -12.57
N SER A 201 -20.94 14.70 -11.33
CA SER A 201 -22.11 15.51 -10.95
C SER A 201 -21.76 16.96 -10.59
N ILE A 202 -20.51 17.26 -10.29
CA ILE A 202 -20.02 18.57 -9.83
C ILE A 202 -18.96 19.04 -10.82
N GLU A 203 -18.89 20.37 -11.07
CA GLU A 203 -17.93 20.98 -12.02
C GLU A 203 -16.52 21.19 -11.42
N HIS A 204 -16.26 20.77 -10.19
CA HIS A 204 -14.98 20.93 -9.50
C HIS A 204 -14.49 19.60 -8.91
N GLU A 205 -13.21 19.53 -8.54
CA GLU A 205 -12.67 18.37 -7.79
C GLU A 205 -13.38 18.23 -6.44
N PRO A 206 -13.90 17.01 -6.10
CA PRO A 206 -14.63 16.81 -4.86
C PRO A 206 -13.72 16.94 -3.64
N THR A 207 -14.19 17.69 -2.66
CA THR A 207 -13.51 17.89 -1.38
C THR A 207 -13.68 16.67 -0.45
N ALA A 208 -12.80 16.53 0.55
CA ALA A 208 -12.89 15.44 1.53
C ALA A 208 -14.23 15.46 2.29
N ASP A 209 -14.79 16.65 2.53
CA ASP A 209 -16.09 16.85 3.20
C ASP A 209 -17.26 16.32 2.36
N GLU A 210 -17.22 16.52 1.05
CA GLU A 210 -18.26 16.06 0.13
C GLU A 210 -18.23 14.54 -0.02
N ILE A 211 -17.02 13.96 -0.12
CA ILE A 211 -16.84 12.50 -0.13
C ILE A 211 -17.33 11.88 1.18
N ALA A 212 -16.99 12.50 2.32
CA ALA A 212 -17.41 12.05 3.65
C ALA A 212 -18.93 12.02 3.81
N LYS A 213 -19.63 13.05 3.30
CA LYS A 213 -21.09 13.12 3.29
C LYS A 213 -21.72 12.04 2.41
N LEU A 214 -21.13 11.73 1.24
CA LEU A 214 -21.66 10.71 0.34
C LEU A 214 -21.49 9.28 0.92
N VAL A 215 -20.37 9.03 1.62
CA VAL A 215 -20.03 7.71 2.14
C VAL A 215 -20.49 7.50 3.59
N ASP A 216 -20.97 8.57 4.25
CA ASP A 216 -21.38 8.61 5.66
C ASP A 216 -20.24 8.15 6.61
N LYS A 217 -19.06 8.79 6.45
CA LYS A 217 -17.86 8.52 7.24
C LYS A 217 -17.25 9.83 7.77
N PRO A 218 -16.50 9.78 8.90
CA PRO A 218 -15.80 10.94 9.43
C PRO A 218 -14.79 11.51 8.43
N VAL A 219 -14.75 12.84 8.29
CA VAL A 219 -13.85 13.56 7.36
C VAL A 219 -12.38 13.20 7.60
N ALA A 220 -11.94 13.14 8.85
CA ALA A 220 -10.56 12.76 9.22
C ALA A 220 -10.14 11.38 8.69
N ASN A 221 -11.08 10.42 8.60
CA ASN A 221 -10.79 9.11 8.02
C ASN A 221 -10.63 9.20 6.49
N VAL A 222 -11.46 10.00 5.83
CA VAL A 222 -11.38 10.21 4.38
C VAL A 222 -10.06 10.88 4.01
N GLU A 223 -9.66 11.95 4.69
CA GLU A 223 -8.38 12.63 4.47
C GLU A 223 -7.20 11.68 4.65
N LYS A 224 -7.18 10.93 5.77
CA LYS A 224 -6.13 9.94 6.03
C LYS A 224 -6.04 8.87 4.94
N MET A 225 -7.17 8.39 4.45
CA MET A 225 -7.20 7.36 3.39
C MET A 225 -6.85 7.95 2.02
N MET A 226 -7.28 9.18 1.72
CA MET A 226 -6.91 9.84 0.47
C MET A 226 -5.41 10.13 0.40
N GLY A 227 -4.75 10.46 1.51
CA GLY A 227 -3.29 10.58 1.60
C GLY A 227 -2.54 9.28 1.25
N LEU A 228 -3.17 8.11 1.42
CA LEU A 228 -2.60 6.83 0.98
C LEU A 228 -2.72 6.57 -0.53
N ARG A 229 -3.40 7.44 -1.28
CA ARG A 229 -3.53 7.36 -2.74
C ARG A 229 -2.18 7.56 -3.42
N ASP A 230 -1.33 8.41 -2.87
CA ASP A 230 -0.08 8.81 -3.48
C ASP A 230 0.87 7.62 -3.64
N ARG A 231 1.52 7.56 -4.79
CA ARG A 231 2.49 6.52 -5.11
C ARG A 231 3.88 7.00 -4.72
N VAL A 232 4.63 6.10 -4.14
CA VAL A 232 6.06 6.31 -3.87
C VAL A 232 6.80 6.31 -5.21
N SER A 233 7.60 7.35 -5.47
CA SER A 233 8.49 7.46 -6.62
C SER A 233 9.95 7.29 -6.20
N SER A 234 10.83 7.02 -7.17
CA SER A 234 12.26 6.94 -6.90
C SER A 234 12.85 8.34 -6.69
N VAL A 235 13.78 8.45 -5.78
CA VAL A 235 14.55 9.69 -5.51
C VAL A 235 15.71 9.87 -6.51
N ASP A 236 16.11 8.77 -7.19
CA ASP A 236 17.19 8.77 -8.17
C ASP A 236 16.75 9.24 -9.57
N VAL A 237 15.50 9.65 -9.73
CA VAL A 237 14.99 10.15 -11.02
C VAL A 237 15.65 11.49 -11.32
N PRO A 238 16.28 11.66 -12.52
CA PRO A 238 16.88 12.94 -12.92
C PRO A 238 15.80 14.02 -13.06
N VAL A 239 16.06 15.18 -12.48
CA VAL A 239 15.17 16.33 -12.55
C VAL A 239 15.62 17.28 -13.66
N GLY A 240 14.83 17.33 -14.74
CA GLY A 240 15.07 18.19 -15.89
C GLY A 240 15.66 17.48 -17.10
N LYS A 241 15.64 18.16 -18.24
CA LYS A 241 16.10 17.61 -19.53
C LYS A 241 17.59 17.81 -19.79
N GLU A 242 18.25 18.74 -19.09
CA GLU A 242 19.64 19.14 -19.34
C GLU A 242 20.59 18.80 -18.18
N ASN A 243 20.09 18.54 -16.97
CA ASN A 243 20.90 18.18 -15.82
C ASN A 243 20.55 16.77 -15.35
N ASP A 244 21.52 15.86 -15.42
CA ASP A 244 21.41 14.49 -14.87
C ASP A 244 21.45 14.45 -13.33
N ARG A 245 21.11 15.56 -12.65
CA ARG A 245 21.10 15.59 -11.19
C ARG A 245 19.89 14.84 -10.65
N PRO A 246 20.07 13.85 -9.75
CA PRO A 246 18.97 13.15 -9.13
C PRO A 246 18.17 14.10 -8.21
N LEU A 247 16.89 13.80 -8.03
CA LEU A 247 16.01 14.53 -7.11
C LEU A 247 16.59 14.60 -5.69
N LEU A 248 17.35 13.58 -5.28
CA LEU A 248 18.03 13.50 -3.99
C LEU A 248 18.93 14.71 -3.70
N GLU A 249 19.64 15.23 -4.70
CA GLU A 249 20.54 16.40 -4.53
C GLU A 249 19.81 17.73 -4.33
N ILE A 250 18.50 17.77 -4.66
CA ILE A 250 17.68 18.99 -4.56
C ILE A 250 16.97 19.06 -3.21
N ILE A 251 16.70 17.90 -2.60
CA ILE A 251 15.98 17.83 -1.31
C ILE A 251 16.92 18.33 -0.21
N PRO A 252 16.55 19.41 0.52
CA PRO A 252 17.34 19.91 1.63
C PRO A 252 17.35 18.91 2.79
N ASP A 253 18.48 18.84 3.47
CA ASP A 253 18.62 18.07 4.71
C ASP A 253 17.96 18.85 5.85
N GLN A 254 16.91 18.27 6.45
CA GLN A 254 16.17 18.87 7.57
C GLN A 254 16.66 18.38 8.94
N VAL A 255 17.51 17.36 8.97
CA VAL A 255 17.98 16.74 10.24
C VAL A 255 19.22 17.45 10.76
N ASN A 256 20.14 17.78 9.91
CA ASN A 256 21.36 18.48 10.29
C ASN A 256 21.10 19.99 10.37
N PRO A 257 21.38 20.61 11.52
CA PRO A 257 21.24 22.06 11.65
C PRO A 257 22.23 22.79 10.73
N GLU A 258 21.83 23.92 10.22
CA GLU A 258 22.70 24.77 9.39
C GLU A 258 23.94 25.21 10.21
N PRO A 259 25.13 25.37 9.56
CA PRO A 259 26.33 25.87 10.24
C PRO A 259 26.12 27.21 10.94
N SER A 260 25.27 28.07 10.40
CA SER A 260 24.87 29.35 11.00
C SER A 260 24.17 29.18 12.34
N SER A 261 23.23 28.22 12.43
CA SER A 261 22.50 27.94 13.67
C SER A 261 23.40 27.28 14.73
N ILE A 262 24.37 26.46 14.33
CA ILE A 262 25.36 25.87 15.24
C ILE A 262 26.21 26.99 15.87
N LEU A 263 26.76 27.90 15.04
CA LEU A 263 27.54 29.03 15.53
C LEU A 263 26.73 29.93 16.45
N GLN A 264 25.49 30.26 16.10
CA GLN A 264 24.60 31.04 16.97
C GLN A 264 24.36 30.37 18.33
N ASN A 265 24.15 29.05 18.33
CA ASN A 265 23.97 28.30 19.56
C ASN A 265 25.24 28.29 20.43
N GLU A 266 26.43 28.15 19.81
CA GLU A 266 27.72 28.23 20.55
C GLU A 266 27.93 29.63 21.11
N ASP A 267 27.67 30.69 20.36
CA ASP A 267 27.75 32.08 20.81
C ASP A 267 26.76 32.36 21.94
N VAL A 268 25.53 31.89 21.86
CA VAL A 268 24.52 32.01 22.91
C VAL A 268 24.96 31.25 24.18
N MET A 269 25.53 30.04 24.04
CA MET A 269 26.05 29.30 25.19
C MET A 269 27.23 29.99 25.86
N ALA A 270 28.18 30.51 25.09
CA ALA A 270 29.31 31.26 25.62
C ALA A 270 28.88 32.55 26.36
N ASN A 271 27.92 33.27 25.75
CA ASN A 271 27.32 34.46 26.36
C ASN A 271 26.52 34.12 27.64
N LEU A 272 25.80 32.98 27.63
CA LEU A 272 25.01 32.51 28.78
C LEU A 272 25.91 32.33 30.01
N GLU A 273 27.11 31.78 29.86
CA GLU A 273 28.08 31.65 30.95
C GLU A 273 28.47 33.01 31.53
N MET A 274 28.72 34.00 30.66
CA MET A 274 29.05 35.37 31.12
C MET A 274 27.87 36.02 31.86
N TRP A 275 26.65 35.84 31.38
CA TRP A 275 25.45 36.37 32.03
C TRP A 275 25.12 35.69 33.34
N LEU A 276 25.32 34.36 33.45
CA LEU A 276 25.19 33.61 34.73
C LEU A 276 26.16 34.08 35.80
N ASN A 277 27.37 34.49 35.40
CA ASN A 277 28.39 35.03 36.32
C ASN A 277 28.05 36.43 36.86
N GLN A 278 27.10 37.17 36.24
CA GLN A 278 26.60 38.46 36.71
C GLN A 278 25.47 38.33 37.76
N LEU A 279 24.95 37.10 37.95
CA LEU A 279 23.93 36.82 38.97
C LEU A 279 24.55 36.63 40.36
N ASP A 280 23.76 36.88 41.40
CA ASP A 280 24.13 36.50 42.77
C ASP A 280 24.40 34.99 42.86
N GLU A 281 25.34 34.59 43.72
CA GLU A 281 25.75 33.19 43.89
C GLU A 281 24.56 32.24 44.13
N LYS A 282 23.58 32.62 44.95
CA LYS A 282 22.37 31.85 45.22
C LYS A 282 21.44 31.78 44.02
N GLN A 283 21.31 32.85 43.25
CA GLN A 283 20.50 32.89 42.04
C GLN A 283 21.09 32.01 40.96
N ARG A 284 22.41 32.10 40.74
CA ARG A 284 23.16 31.28 39.78
C ARG A 284 23.01 29.80 40.10
N GLU A 285 23.20 29.40 41.39
CA GLU A 285 23.11 28.02 41.81
C GLU A 285 21.71 27.42 41.59
N VAL A 286 20.66 28.17 41.91
CA VAL A 286 19.28 27.75 41.64
C VAL A 286 19.02 27.57 40.15
N VAL A 287 19.47 28.48 39.28
CA VAL A 287 19.27 28.42 37.82
C VAL A 287 20.06 27.23 37.25
N VAL A 288 21.33 27.07 37.59
CA VAL A 288 22.20 26.01 37.11
C VAL A 288 21.60 24.63 37.37
N ARG A 289 21.18 24.37 38.64
CA ARG A 289 20.60 23.07 39.03
C ARG A 289 19.20 22.86 38.45
N ARG A 290 18.39 23.90 38.35
CA ARG A 290 17.04 23.81 37.85
C ARG A 290 16.99 23.49 36.36
N PHE A 291 17.86 24.09 35.56
CA PHE A 291 17.90 23.94 34.10
C PHE A 291 18.94 22.90 33.61
N GLY A 292 19.76 22.35 34.52
CA GLY A 292 20.76 21.34 34.15
C GLY A 292 21.94 21.93 33.38
N LEU A 293 22.43 23.12 33.80
CA LEU A 293 23.60 23.75 33.20
C LEU A 293 24.88 23.25 33.84
N HIS A 294 26.04 23.47 33.21
CA HIS A 294 27.38 23.08 33.73
C HIS A 294 27.50 21.57 34.08
N GLY A 295 26.77 20.70 33.38
CA GLY A 295 26.82 19.25 33.58
C GLY A 295 25.96 18.71 34.73
N PHE A 296 25.13 19.56 35.33
CA PHE A 296 24.13 19.10 36.29
C PHE A 296 22.91 18.53 35.58
N GLU A 297 22.23 17.55 36.17
CA GLU A 297 20.95 17.08 35.71
C GLU A 297 19.83 18.07 36.06
N ARG A 298 18.82 18.18 35.21
CA ARG A 298 17.64 19.02 35.47
C ARG A 298 16.85 18.51 36.66
N THR A 299 16.77 19.30 37.75
CA THR A 299 16.13 18.92 39.02
C THR A 299 14.82 19.68 39.26
N THR A 300 13.98 19.16 40.17
CA THR A 300 12.72 19.80 40.57
C THR A 300 13.01 20.90 41.64
N LEU A 301 12.04 21.85 41.77
CA LEU A 301 12.16 22.93 42.80
C LEU A 301 12.28 22.39 44.25
N GLU A 302 11.71 21.21 44.48
CA GLU A 302 11.75 20.58 45.81
C GLU A 302 13.13 19.97 46.10
N GLU A 303 13.74 19.33 45.11
CA GLU A 303 15.09 18.77 45.20
C GLU A 303 16.13 19.87 45.40
N VAL A 304 16.06 20.93 44.57
CA VAL A 304 16.91 22.11 44.74
C VAL A 304 16.74 22.72 46.14
N GLY A 305 15.49 22.78 46.65
CA GLY A 305 15.22 23.26 48.01
C GLY A 305 15.84 22.39 49.09
N LYS A 306 15.83 21.08 48.94
CA LYS A 306 16.46 20.14 49.86
C LYS A 306 17.99 20.29 49.90
N GLU A 307 18.60 20.48 48.72
CA GLU A 307 20.06 20.66 48.59
C GLU A 307 20.56 22.00 49.19
N LEU A 308 19.79 23.08 48.95
CA LEU A 308 20.14 24.43 49.40
C LEU A 308 19.63 24.73 50.83
N GLY A 309 18.89 23.82 51.44
CA GLY A 309 18.33 24.01 52.78
C GLY A 309 17.24 25.07 52.86
N VAL A 310 16.48 25.30 51.78
CA VAL A 310 15.43 26.31 51.67
C VAL A 310 14.10 25.70 51.24
N THR A 311 12.99 26.39 51.51
CA THR A 311 11.65 25.91 51.14
C THR A 311 11.44 25.98 49.61
N ARG A 312 10.63 25.10 49.07
CA ARG A 312 10.25 25.07 47.65
C ARG A 312 9.79 26.45 47.12
N GLU A 313 8.98 27.14 47.93
CA GLU A 313 8.46 28.49 47.53
C GLU A 313 9.59 29.52 47.51
N ARG A 314 10.56 29.43 48.43
CA ARG A 314 11.71 30.33 48.41
C ARG A 314 12.60 30.09 47.18
N VAL A 315 12.80 28.83 46.78
CA VAL A 315 13.50 28.51 45.52
C VAL A 315 12.75 29.09 44.31
N ARG A 316 11.41 29.00 44.27
CA ARG A 316 10.60 29.60 43.21
C ARG A 316 10.76 31.12 43.12
N GLN A 317 10.78 31.80 44.29
CA GLN A 317 11.01 33.25 44.32
C GLN A 317 12.39 33.60 43.79
N ILE A 318 13.45 32.92 44.27
CA ILE A 318 14.84 33.13 43.79
C ILE A 318 14.93 32.88 42.27
N GLN A 319 14.31 31.82 41.75
CA GLN A 319 14.27 31.53 40.33
C GLN A 319 13.60 32.67 39.54
N MET A 320 12.45 33.17 39.97
CA MET A 320 11.75 34.26 39.30
C MET A 320 12.55 35.57 39.31
N ASP A 321 13.22 35.87 40.41
CA ASP A 321 14.07 37.06 40.50
C ASP A 321 15.34 36.91 39.62
N ALA A 322 15.92 35.69 39.58
CA ALA A 322 17.05 35.39 38.71
C ALA A 322 16.69 35.54 37.23
N LEU A 323 15.56 35.00 36.80
CA LEU A 323 15.07 35.12 35.40
C LEU A 323 14.77 36.58 35.02
N ARG A 324 14.20 37.38 35.96
CA ARG A 324 13.99 38.83 35.71
C ARG A 324 15.31 39.57 35.58
N HIS A 325 16.32 39.19 36.38
CA HIS A 325 17.65 39.78 36.32
C HIS A 325 18.34 39.42 35.01
N LEU A 326 18.29 38.14 34.60
CA LEU A 326 18.80 37.69 33.28
C LEU A 326 18.13 38.42 32.13
N ARG A 327 16.80 38.59 32.16
CA ARG A 327 16.08 39.34 31.12
C ARG A 327 16.59 40.78 30.99
N LYS A 328 16.81 41.47 32.08
CA LYS A 328 17.38 42.84 32.06
C LYS A 328 18.79 42.88 31.48
N ILE A 329 19.61 41.87 31.84
CA ILE A 329 20.97 41.75 31.26
C ILE A 329 20.89 41.55 29.74
N LEU A 330 20.04 40.66 29.29
CA LEU A 330 19.81 40.40 27.86
C LEU A 330 19.35 41.66 27.09
N GLU A 331 18.34 42.35 27.63
CA GLU A 331 17.85 43.63 27.07
C GLU A 331 18.93 44.69 27.02
N SER A 332 19.82 44.79 28.02
CA SER A 332 20.93 45.75 28.04
C SER A 332 22.02 45.44 27.05
N HIS A 333 22.19 44.15 26.66
CA HIS A 333 23.12 43.70 25.62
C HIS A 333 22.50 43.69 24.22
N GLY A 334 21.26 44.15 24.06
CA GLY A 334 20.59 44.29 22.76
C GLY A 334 19.96 43.00 22.23
N PHE A 335 19.86 41.95 23.01
CA PHE A 335 19.16 40.74 22.64
C PHE A 335 17.67 40.91 22.93
N SER A 336 16.85 40.95 21.86
CA SER A 336 15.39 40.91 21.98
C SER A 336 14.87 39.48 21.97
N GLU A 337 13.68 39.26 22.54
CA GLU A 337 13.00 37.94 22.55
C GLU A 337 12.77 37.39 21.15
N GLU A 338 12.55 38.28 20.16
CA GLU A 338 12.38 37.93 18.75
C GLU A 338 13.67 37.40 18.08
N LEU A 339 14.85 37.86 18.54
CA LEU A 339 16.14 37.39 17.99
C LEU A 339 16.56 36.02 18.53
N LEU A 340 16.04 35.62 19.69
CA LEU A 340 16.40 34.35 20.35
C LEU A 340 15.40 33.23 20.06
N LEU A 341 14.18 33.54 19.60
CA LEU A 341 13.09 32.59 19.38
C LEU A 341 12.71 32.43 17.90
N ASN A 342 13.39 33.13 16.98
CA ASN A 342 13.20 32.89 15.55
C ASN A 342 13.98 31.63 15.12
N ASP A 343 13.34 30.49 15.32
CA ASP A 343 13.57 29.24 14.60
C ASP A 343 12.37 28.94 13.69
#